data_02ef3f009605ad79c2f5b69366cbe9d3
#
_entry.id   02ef3f009605ad79c2f5b69366cbe9d3
#
_cell.length_a   1.000
_cell.length_b   1.000
_cell.length_c   1.000
_cell.angle_alpha   90.00
_cell.angle_beta   90.00
_cell.angle_gamma   90.00
#
_symmetry.space_group_name_H-M   'P 1'
#
loop_
_entity.id
_entity.type
_entity.pdbx_description
1 polymer ?
#
loop_
_entity_poly.entity_id
_entity_poly.type
_entity_poly.pdbx_seq_one_letter_code
_entity_poly.pdbx_strand_id
1 'polypeptide(L)'
;MRKKLTGKRLIAVFLAVLMALTCFTALPFAASAATPATSASGKYVFAYFTGNNTSEQKIRFAVSDDGYNFTAVNGNQPVAEQTTGTGCARDPYLFRGQDGYFYMVATDMDASLGWWDVNDAMESHISIKDVKNADGTSALPANETVHCFWAPQVIWDASTGKYMVYFSLSTSSFTGGSEQKIYYMLTDNLMDVTHYSAPQLLYKNPNGDASIDADIMYDSAN
;
A
#
# COMPACT_ATOMS: atom_id res chain seq x y z
N MET A 1 17.73 -50.35 -45.73
CA MET A 1 18.93 -49.79 -45.07
C MET A 1 18.51 -48.62 -44.11
N ARG A 2 18.49 -48.84 -42.80
CA ARG A 2 18.25 -47.79 -41.81
C ARG A 2 19.58 -47.10 -41.50
N LYS A 3 19.72 -45.82 -41.86
CA LYS A 3 20.88 -45.01 -41.46
C LYS A 3 20.78 -44.69 -39.97
N LYS A 4 21.69 -45.18 -39.13
CA LYS A 4 21.87 -44.80 -37.74
C LYS A 4 22.33 -43.33 -37.71
N LEU A 5 21.56 -42.45 -37.04
CA LEU A 5 22.01 -41.09 -36.71
C LEU A 5 23.19 -41.18 -35.76
N THR A 6 24.31 -40.56 -36.10
CA THR A 6 25.49 -40.47 -35.24
C THR A 6 25.22 -39.52 -34.07
N GLY A 7 25.76 -39.81 -32.88
CA GLY A 7 25.49 -39.10 -31.63
C GLY A 7 25.64 -37.57 -31.70
N LYS A 8 26.50 -37.06 -32.61
CA LYS A 8 26.63 -35.60 -32.85
C LYS A 8 25.37 -34.95 -33.45
N ARG A 9 24.59 -35.68 -34.24
CA ARG A 9 23.32 -35.17 -34.82
C ARG A 9 22.17 -35.25 -33.82
N LEU A 10 22.20 -36.21 -32.89
CA LEU A 10 21.22 -36.24 -31.77
C LEU A 10 21.42 -35.09 -30.80
N ILE A 11 22.67 -34.74 -30.48
CA ILE A 11 22.99 -33.61 -29.61
C ILE A 11 22.58 -32.29 -30.24
N ALA A 12 22.78 -32.11 -31.55
CA ALA A 12 22.36 -30.88 -32.24
C ALA A 12 20.83 -30.72 -32.31
N VAL A 13 20.08 -31.80 -32.44
CA VAL A 13 18.61 -31.78 -32.42
C VAL A 13 18.10 -31.52 -31.01
N PHE A 14 18.75 -32.07 -29.97
CA PHE A 14 18.37 -31.82 -28.57
C PHE A 14 18.64 -30.37 -28.13
N LEU A 15 19.77 -29.78 -28.56
CA LEU A 15 20.07 -28.38 -28.33
C LEU A 15 19.09 -27.44 -29.05
N ALA A 16 18.70 -27.76 -30.29
CA ALA A 16 17.72 -26.95 -31.03
C ALA A 16 16.31 -27.00 -30.41
N VAL A 17 15.90 -28.16 -29.89
CA VAL A 17 14.64 -28.31 -29.16
C VAL A 17 14.69 -27.59 -27.81
N LEU A 18 15.83 -27.61 -27.10
CA LEU A 18 16.00 -26.89 -25.83
C LEU A 18 15.99 -25.37 -26.04
N MET A 19 16.62 -24.87 -27.12
CA MET A 19 16.54 -23.43 -27.45
C MET A 19 15.14 -23.01 -27.90
N ALA A 20 14.39 -23.88 -28.59
CA ALA A 20 13.00 -23.58 -28.94
C ALA A 20 12.05 -23.56 -27.71
N LEU A 21 12.33 -24.40 -26.70
CA LEU A 21 11.57 -24.39 -25.46
C LEU A 21 11.86 -23.16 -24.55
N THR A 22 13.10 -22.65 -24.61
CA THR A 22 13.45 -21.43 -23.82
C THR A 22 12.96 -20.13 -24.45
N CYS A 23 12.64 -20.12 -25.76
CA CYS A 23 12.02 -18.96 -26.41
C CYS A 23 10.51 -18.83 -26.14
N PHE A 24 9.86 -19.86 -25.55
CA PHE A 24 8.43 -19.81 -25.27
C PHE A 24 8.06 -19.37 -23.85
N THR A 25 9.04 -19.06 -22.99
CA THR A 25 8.77 -18.60 -21.61
C THR A 25 8.94 -17.12 -21.38
N ALA A 26 9.19 -16.34 -22.43
CA ALA A 26 9.19 -14.89 -22.36
C ALA A 26 8.08 -14.33 -23.27
N LEU A 27 6.84 -14.73 -23.03
CA LEU A 27 5.75 -13.81 -23.31
C LEU A 27 5.89 -12.69 -22.25
N PRO A 28 6.15 -11.43 -22.64
CA PRO A 28 5.95 -10.37 -21.72
C PRO A 28 4.47 -10.50 -21.30
N PHE A 29 4.22 -10.77 -20.03
CA PHE A 29 2.95 -10.37 -19.43
C PHE A 29 2.93 -8.87 -19.71
N ALA A 30 2.24 -8.46 -20.75
CA ALA A 30 1.82 -7.09 -20.87
C ALA A 30 0.92 -6.88 -19.67
N ALA A 31 1.48 -6.35 -18.58
CA ALA A 31 0.68 -5.63 -17.63
C ALA A 31 -0.16 -4.71 -18.52
N SER A 32 -1.46 -4.90 -18.52
CA SER A 32 -2.38 -3.99 -19.18
C SER A 32 -2.06 -2.64 -18.55
N ALA A 33 -1.25 -1.86 -19.25
CA ALA A 33 -1.04 -0.48 -18.85
C ALA A 33 -2.45 0.10 -18.86
N ALA A 34 -2.95 0.40 -17.66
CA ALA A 34 -4.17 1.16 -17.53
C ALA A 34 -4.02 2.33 -18.50
N THR A 35 -4.99 2.50 -19.38
CA THR A 35 -5.01 3.61 -20.34
C THR A 35 -4.68 4.87 -19.53
N PRO A 36 -3.62 5.63 -19.86
CA PRO A 36 -3.28 6.80 -19.08
C PRO A 36 -4.54 7.64 -18.96
N ALA A 37 -4.96 7.91 -17.74
CA ALA A 37 -6.07 8.82 -17.50
C ALA A 37 -5.76 10.08 -18.29
N THR A 38 -6.68 10.51 -19.13
CA THR A 38 -6.56 11.73 -19.90
C THR A 38 -5.98 12.79 -18.99
N SER A 39 -4.81 13.35 -19.36
CA SER A 39 -3.99 14.22 -18.54
C SER A 39 -4.84 15.34 -17.92
N ALA A 40 -5.31 15.11 -16.69
CA ALA A 40 -5.90 16.15 -15.90
C ALA A 40 -4.74 16.97 -15.31
N SER A 41 -4.67 18.25 -15.57
CA SER A 41 -3.70 19.15 -14.96
C SER A 41 -4.41 19.96 -13.87
N GLY A 42 -3.80 20.03 -12.72
CA GLY A 42 -4.28 20.83 -11.59
C GLY A 42 -3.13 21.03 -10.61
N LYS A 43 -3.24 22.05 -9.76
CA LYS A 43 -2.27 22.32 -8.70
C LYS A 43 -2.49 21.48 -7.45
N TYR A 44 -3.72 21.00 -7.28
CA TYR A 44 -4.17 20.22 -6.13
C TYR A 44 -4.78 18.92 -6.60
N VAL A 45 -4.50 17.85 -5.88
CA VAL A 45 -5.10 16.52 -6.09
C VAL A 45 -5.85 16.12 -4.84
N PHE A 46 -7.04 15.60 -5.03
CA PHE A 46 -7.88 15.04 -3.97
C PHE A 46 -8.09 13.54 -4.24
N ALA A 47 -7.62 12.69 -3.34
CA ALA A 47 -7.88 11.26 -3.36
C ALA A 47 -9.09 10.96 -2.48
N TYR A 48 -10.05 10.14 -2.97
CA TYR A 48 -11.28 9.85 -2.25
C TYR A 48 -11.91 8.52 -2.66
N PHE A 49 -12.88 8.09 -1.88
CA PHE A 49 -13.81 7.01 -2.19
C PHE A 49 -15.25 7.54 -2.03
N THR A 50 -16.29 6.83 -2.48
CA THR A 50 -17.62 7.43 -2.63
C THR A 50 -18.68 6.89 -1.66
N GLY A 51 -18.42 5.81 -0.95
CA GLY A 51 -19.39 5.23 -0.02
C GLY A 51 -18.93 3.92 0.60
N ASN A 52 -19.87 3.15 1.15
CA ASN A 52 -19.59 1.98 1.98
C ASN A 52 -19.78 0.64 1.27
N ASN A 53 -20.33 0.63 0.05
CA ASN A 53 -20.43 -0.60 -0.73
C ASN A 53 -19.09 -0.92 -1.37
N THR A 54 -18.79 -2.20 -1.64
CA THR A 54 -17.53 -2.63 -2.25
C THR A 54 -17.19 -1.88 -3.55
N SER A 55 -18.18 -1.58 -4.38
CA SER A 55 -18.01 -0.81 -5.62
C SER A 55 -17.69 0.68 -5.39
N GLU A 56 -18.02 1.20 -4.20
CA GLU A 56 -17.80 2.59 -3.81
C GLU A 56 -16.48 2.78 -3.08
N GLN A 57 -15.95 1.71 -2.47
CA GLN A 57 -14.67 1.67 -1.76
C GLN A 57 -13.52 1.43 -2.76
N LYS A 58 -13.43 2.30 -3.74
CA LYS A 58 -12.41 2.31 -4.81
C LYS A 58 -11.82 3.71 -4.90
N ILE A 59 -10.52 3.79 -5.15
CA ILE A 59 -9.81 5.07 -5.20
C ILE A 59 -10.20 5.86 -6.44
N ARG A 60 -10.54 7.11 -6.21
CA ARG A 60 -10.83 8.13 -7.23
C ARG A 60 -10.00 9.36 -6.97
N PHE A 61 -9.72 10.10 -8.01
CA PHE A 61 -9.04 11.38 -7.92
C PHE A 61 -9.92 12.51 -8.48
N ALA A 62 -9.74 13.68 -7.89
CA ALA A 62 -10.19 14.94 -8.44
C ALA A 62 -9.03 15.95 -8.43
N VAL A 63 -9.05 16.91 -9.34
CA VAL A 63 -8.02 17.95 -9.45
C VAL A 63 -8.64 19.32 -9.34
N SER A 64 -7.86 20.27 -8.87
CA SER A 64 -8.26 21.67 -8.72
C SER A 64 -7.08 22.60 -9.00
N ASP A 65 -7.35 23.77 -9.53
CA ASP A 65 -6.37 24.85 -9.70
C ASP A 65 -6.35 25.81 -8.51
N ASP A 66 -7.44 25.89 -7.75
CA ASP A 66 -7.64 26.87 -6.66
C ASP A 66 -7.74 26.23 -5.27
N GLY A 67 -7.81 24.87 -5.19
CA GLY A 67 -7.95 24.13 -3.93
C GLY A 67 -9.38 24.12 -3.35
N TYR A 68 -10.35 24.74 -4.02
CA TYR A 68 -11.75 24.83 -3.59
C TYR A 68 -12.72 24.15 -4.56
N ASN A 69 -12.47 24.28 -5.86
CA ASN A 69 -13.30 23.72 -6.90
C ASN A 69 -12.61 22.53 -7.52
N PHE A 70 -13.09 21.32 -7.23
CA PHE A 70 -12.49 20.08 -7.69
C PHE A 70 -13.29 19.47 -8.84
N THR A 71 -12.59 18.99 -9.86
CA THR A 71 -13.17 18.24 -10.98
C THR A 71 -12.68 16.81 -10.93
N ALA A 72 -13.62 15.85 -10.89
CA ALA A 72 -13.27 14.44 -10.88
C ALA A 72 -12.57 14.05 -12.20
N VAL A 73 -11.47 13.31 -12.08
CA VAL A 73 -10.79 12.75 -13.25
C VAL A 73 -11.42 11.40 -13.64
N ASN A 74 -11.09 10.89 -14.82
CA ASN A 74 -11.57 9.61 -15.33
C ASN A 74 -13.12 9.48 -15.31
N GLY A 75 -13.84 10.58 -15.47
CA GLY A 75 -15.32 10.58 -15.42
C GLY A 75 -15.89 10.08 -14.10
N ASN A 76 -15.18 10.31 -12.98
CA ASN A 76 -15.49 9.80 -11.64
C ASN A 76 -15.46 8.26 -11.52
N GLN A 77 -14.79 7.57 -12.44
CA GLN A 77 -14.53 6.14 -12.29
C GLN A 77 -13.28 5.91 -11.44
N PRO A 78 -13.11 4.74 -10.81
CA PRO A 78 -11.91 4.40 -10.11
C PRO A 78 -10.64 4.58 -10.95
N VAL A 79 -9.58 5.11 -10.33
CA VAL A 79 -8.25 5.25 -10.95
C VAL A 79 -7.29 4.14 -10.50
N ALA A 80 -7.59 3.51 -9.37
CA ALA A 80 -6.90 2.34 -8.87
C ALA A 80 -7.89 1.35 -8.27
N GLU A 81 -7.63 0.08 -8.45
CA GLU A 81 -8.38 -1.01 -7.83
C GLU A 81 -7.44 -1.83 -6.95
N GLN A 82 -7.89 -2.14 -5.75
CA GLN A 82 -7.19 -3.05 -4.88
C GLN A 82 -7.38 -4.49 -5.38
N THR A 83 -6.28 -5.20 -5.60
CA THR A 83 -6.27 -6.58 -6.10
C THR A 83 -6.00 -7.61 -5.00
N THR A 84 -5.63 -7.16 -3.80
CA THR A 84 -5.34 -7.97 -2.62
C THR A 84 -6.30 -7.63 -1.48
N GLY A 85 -6.30 -8.42 -0.40
CA GLY A 85 -7.14 -8.20 0.77
C GLY A 85 -8.63 -8.29 0.45
N THR A 86 -9.43 -7.36 0.98
CA THR A 86 -10.89 -7.31 0.77
C THR A 86 -11.27 -6.74 -0.60
N GLY A 87 -10.32 -6.23 -1.37
CA GLY A 87 -10.59 -5.53 -2.61
C GLY A 87 -11.27 -4.16 -2.43
N CYS A 88 -11.18 -3.61 -1.21
CA CYS A 88 -11.73 -2.31 -0.82
C CYS A 88 -10.59 -1.40 -0.35
N ALA A 89 -10.66 -0.12 -0.73
CA ALA A 89 -9.72 0.89 -0.26
C ALA A 89 -10.50 2.09 0.27
N ARG A 90 -10.23 2.44 1.54
CA ARG A 90 -10.86 3.55 2.26
C ARG A 90 -9.80 4.51 2.76
N ASP A 91 -10.22 5.72 3.08
CA ASP A 91 -9.40 6.74 3.74
C ASP A 91 -8.04 6.93 3.04
N PRO A 92 -8.01 7.15 1.71
CA PRO A 92 -6.76 7.26 0.97
C PRO A 92 -5.99 8.50 1.41
N TYR A 93 -4.72 8.32 1.74
CA TYR A 93 -3.79 9.40 2.01
C TYR A 93 -2.69 9.42 0.96
N LEU A 94 -2.65 10.51 0.19
CA LEU A 94 -1.68 10.73 -0.89
C LEU A 94 -0.57 11.67 -0.39
N PHE A 95 0.69 11.28 -0.58
CA PHE A 95 1.83 12.10 -0.19
C PHE A 95 3.00 11.94 -1.15
N ARG A 96 3.98 12.84 -1.05
CA ARG A 96 5.21 12.77 -1.82
C ARG A 96 6.34 12.26 -0.93
N GLY A 97 7.00 11.18 -1.38
CA GLY A 97 8.17 10.62 -0.70
C GLY A 97 9.42 11.48 -0.82
N GLN A 98 10.44 11.17 -0.02
CA GLN A 98 11.73 11.85 -0.05
C GLN A 98 12.50 11.62 -1.38
N ASP A 99 12.20 10.56 -2.08
CA ASP A 99 12.68 10.22 -3.42
C ASP A 99 11.99 11.04 -4.55
N GLY A 100 10.95 11.79 -4.18
CA GLY A 100 10.16 12.62 -5.11
C GLY A 100 9.00 11.91 -5.78
N TYR A 101 8.81 10.61 -5.57
CA TYR A 101 7.65 9.86 -6.06
C TYR A 101 6.40 10.11 -5.21
N PHE A 102 5.24 9.88 -5.80
CA PHE A 102 3.98 9.92 -5.08
C PHE A 102 3.61 8.53 -4.60
N TYR A 103 3.24 8.47 -3.34
CA TYR A 103 2.74 7.27 -2.66
C TYR A 103 1.34 7.50 -2.15
N MET A 104 0.58 6.45 -2.07
CA MET A 104 -0.72 6.46 -1.43
C MET A 104 -0.81 5.29 -0.46
N VAL A 105 -1.40 5.54 0.70
CA VAL A 105 -1.79 4.51 1.65
C VAL A 105 -3.29 4.60 1.89
N ALA A 106 -3.92 3.46 2.09
CA ALA A 106 -5.34 3.40 2.38
C ALA A 106 -5.65 2.24 3.33
N THR A 107 -6.79 2.31 4.00
CA THR A 107 -7.31 1.23 4.84
C THR A 107 -7.80 0.07 3.98
N ASP A 108 -7.40 -1.15 4.32
CA ASP A 108 -8.13 -2.37 3.98
C ASP A 108 -8.83 -2.90 5.24
N MET A 109 -10.10 -3.27 5.13
CA MET A 109 -10.92 -3.69 6.27
C MET A 109 -10.57 -5.06 6.84
N ASP A 110 -9.57 -5.77 6.29
CA ASP A 110 -9.03 -7.03 6.82
C ASP A 110 -7.90 -6.85 7.85
N ALA A 111 -7.76 -5.66 8.42
CA ALA A 111 -6.69 -5.27 9.35
C ALA A 111 -5.33 -5.07 8.68
N SER A 112 -5.36 -4.58 7.45
CA SER A 112 -4.17 -4.32 6.64
C SER A 112 -4.21 -2.92 6.03
N LEU A 113 -3.04 -2.49 5.53
CA LEU A 113 -2.88 -1.29 4.74
C LEU A 113 -2.56 -1.67 3.29
N GLY A 114 -3.25 -1.06 2.35
CA GLY A 114 -2.86 -1.07 0.94
C GLY A 114 -1.90 0.07 0.64
N TRP A 115 -0.82 -0.21 -0.08
CA TRP A 115 0.17 0.76 -0.53
C TRP A 115 0.25 0.82 -2.04
N TRP A 116 0.38 2.02 -2.58
CA TRP A 116 0.56 2.25 -4.01
C TRP A 116 1.73 3.20 -4.24
N ASP A 117 2.61 2.82 -5.14
CA ASP A 117 3.47 3.78 -5.85
C ASP A 117 2.64 4.34 -7.01
N VAL A 118 2.27 5.59 -6.91
CA VAL A 118 1.35 6.21 -7.88
C VAL A 118 1.99 6.36 -9.26
N ASN A 119 3.33 6.36 -9.35
CA ASN A 119 4.02 6.47 -10.63
C ASN A 119 4.09 5.13 -11.36
N ASP A 120 4.29 4.03 -10.62
CA ASP A 120 4.50 2.70 -11.18
C ASP A 120 3.26 1.81 -11.07
N ALA A 121 2.19 2.31 -10.46
CA ALA A 121 0.97 1.54 -10.17
C ALA A 121 1.26 0.26 -9.36
N MET A 122 2.34 0.25 -8.58
CA MET A 122 2.67 -0.86 -7.69
C MET A 122 1.70 -0.88 -6.51
N GLU A 123 1.31 -2.08 -6.13
CA GLU A 123 0.48 -2.33 -4.95
C GLU A 123 1.20 -3.29 -4.02
N SER A 124 1.27 -2.94 -2.75
CA SER A 124 1.72 -3.80 -1.67
C SER A 124 0.67 -3.81 -0.56
N HIS A 125 0.60 -4.91 0.15
CA HIS A 125 -0.38 -5.12 1.21
C HIS A 125 0.35 -5.48 2.49
N ILE A 126 0.20 -4.66 3.53
CA ILE A 126 0.90 -4.80 4.80
C ILE A 126 -0.10 -5.09 5.90
N SER A 127 -0.08 -6.31 6.41
CA SER A 127 -0.82 -6.69 7.61
C SER A 127 -0.02 -6.31 8.86
N ILE A 128 -0.70 -5.70 9.83
CA ILE A 128 -0.08 -5.41 11.13
C ILE A 128 0.38 -6.67 11.86
N LYS A 129 -0.18 -7.83 11.53
CA LYS A 129 0.22 -9.13 12.09
C LYS A 129 1.56 -9.63 11.58
N ASP A 130 2.02 -9.11 10.43
CA ASP A 130 3.30 -9.50 9.82
C ASP A 130 4.47 -8.68 10.37
N VAL A 131 4.19 -7.60 11.10
CA VAL A 131 5.20 -6.75 11.72
C VAL A 131 5.92 -7.52 12.84
N LYS A 132 7.24 -7.38 12.89
CA LYS A 132 8.11 -8.05 13.86
C LYS A 132 8.81 -7.05 14.77
N ASN A 133 9.14 -7.51 15.97
CA ASN A 133 10.10 -6.85 16.83
C ASN A 133 11.52 -6.99 16.26
N ALA A 134 12.47 -6.22 16.78
CA ALA A 134 13.87 -6.26 16.36
C ALA A 134 14.54 -7.65 16.59
N ASP A 135 14.01 -8.47 17.48
CA ASP A 135 14.46 -9.84 17.75
C ASP A 135 13.79 -10.91 16.85
N GLY A 136 12.93 -10.48 15.92
CA GLY A 136 12.21 -11.34 14.99
C GLY A 136 10.92 -11.97 15.55
N THR A 137 10.59 -11.73 16.81
CA THR A 137 9.29 -12.16 17.36
C THR A 137 8.13 -11.32 16.81
N SER A 138 6.90 -11.83 16.90
CA SER A 138 5.72 -11.04 16.47
C SER A 138 5.58 -9.78 17.32
N ALA A 139 5.32 -8.65 16.68
CA ALA A 139 5.06 -7.39 17.38
C ALA A 139 3.71 -7.37 18.11
N LEU A 140 2.77 -8.20 17.69
CA LEU A 140 1.52 -8.41 18.39
C LEU A 140 1.54 -9.75 19.15
N PRO A 141 0.80 -9.86 20.27
CA PRO A 141 0.61 -11.13 20.96
C PRO A 141 0.09 -12.25 20.06
N ALA A 142 0.43 -13.49 20.39
CA ALA A 142 -0.15 -14.63 19.70
C ALA A 142 -1.68 -14.63 19.85
N ASN A 143 -2.40 -14.93 18.76
CA ASN A 143 -3.87 -14.96 18.69
C ASN A 143 -4.54 -13.59 18.95
N GLU A 144 -3.81 -12.49 18.76
CA GLU A 144 -4.41 -11.17 18.85
C GLU A 144 -5.49 -10.98 17.77
N THR A 145 -6.66 -10.48 18.18
CA THR A 145 -7.70 -10.04 17.24
C THR A 145 -7.53 -8.56 17.00
N VAL A 146 -7.32 -8.17 15.76
CA VAL A 146 -7.30 -6.77 15.35
C VAL A 146 -8.73 -6.38 14.98
N HIS A 147 -9.28 -5.40 15.68
CA HIS A 147 -10.63 -4.87 15.45
C HIS A 147 -10.62 -3.71 14.47
N CYS A 148 -9.59 -2.88 14.52
CA CYS A 148 -9.37 -1.84 13.53
C CYS A 148 -7.87 -1.58 13.30
N PHE A 149 -7.54 -1.22 12.07
CA PHE A 149 -6.26 -0.70 11.62
C PHE A 149 -6.58 0.29 10.51
N TRP A 150 -6.97 1.53 10.89
CA TRP A 150 -7.71 2.44 10.04
C TRP A 150 -7.04 3.77 9.82
N ALA A 151 -7.45 4.44 8.73
CA ALA A 151 -7.11 5.80 8.37
C ALA A 151 -5.60 6.09 8.53
N PRO A 152 -4.74 5.34 7.82
CA PRO A 152 -3.30 5.55 7.90
C PRO A 152 -2.92 6.86 7.24
N GLN A 153 -1.96 7.54 7.84
CA GLN A 153 -1.27 8.68 7.26
C GLN A 153 0.23 8.55 7.44
N VAL A 154 1.01 9.33 6.70
CA VAL A 154 2.46 9.23 6.66
C VAL A 154 3.09 10.59 6.71
N ILE A 155 4.09 10.77 7.58
CA ILE A 155 4.97 11.93 7.56
C ILE A 155 6.44 11.49 7.53
N TRP A 156 7.29 12.35 6.99
CA TRP A 156 8.74 12.18 7.12
C TRP A 156 9.20 12.72 8.46
N ASP A 157 9.82 11.87 9.28
CA ASP A 157 10.47 12.27 10.52
C ASP A 157 11.96 12.51 10.27
N ALA A 158 12.32 13.78 10.12
CA ALA A 158 13.69 14.19 9.87
C ALA A 158 14.63 13.86 11.04
N SER A 159 14.12 13.71 12.26
CA SER A 159 14.93 13.37 13.44
C SER A 159 15.41 11.93 13.43
N THR A 160 14.63 11.01 12.89
CA THR A 160 14.99 9.59 12.76
C THR A 160 15.47 9.23 11.36
N GLY A 161 15.24 10.09 10.35
CA GLY A 161 15.50 9.79 8.95
C GLY A 161 14.59 8.67 8.41
N LYS A 162 13.36 8.58 8.92
CA LYS A 162 12.39 7.54 8.57
C LYS A 162 11.01 8.14 8.28
N TYR A 163 10.19 7.39 7.59
CA TYR A 163 8.76 7.68 7.55
C TYR A 163 8.10 7.21 8.85
N MET A 164 7.25 8.05 9.40
CA MET A 164 6.33 7.68 10.47
C MET A 164 4.96 7.44 9.86
N VAL A 165 4.52 6.19 9.90
CA VAL A 165 3.18 5.76 9.49
C VAL A 165 2.34 5.68 10.75
N TYR A 166 1.28 6.49 10.85
CA TYR A 166 0.41 6.52 12.03
C TYR A 166 -1.03 6.22 11.61
N PHE A 167 -1.77 5.63 12.54
CA PHE A 167 -3.08 5.04 12.25
C PHE A 167 -3.89 4.83 13.53
N SER A 168 -5.18 4.63 13.38
CA SER A 168 -6.05 4.19 14.46
C SER A 168 -5.96 2.68 14.63
N LEU A 169 -5.68 2.22 15.85
CA LEU A 169 -5.55 0.79 16.16
C LEU A 169 -6.42 0.44 17.37
N SER A 170 -7.16 -0.68 17.26
CA SER A 170 -7.69 -1.40 18.42
C SER A 170 -7.58 -2.91 18.22
N THR A 171 -7.30 -3.60 19.31
CA THR A 171 -7.08 -5.05 19.32
C THR A 171 -7.65 -5.64 20.60
N SER A 172 -7.70 -6.97 20.67
CA SER A 172 -8.27 -7.67 21.83
C SER A 172 -7.50 -7.44 23.13
N SER A 173 -6.16 -7.34 23.08
CA SER A 173 -5.33 -7.19 24.28
C SER A 173 -4.19 -6.19 24.15
N PHE A 174 -3.49 -6.13 23.01
CA PHE A 174 -2.30 -5.29 22.79
C PHE A 174 -2.56 -3.81 23.06
N THR A 175 -3.70 -3.27 22.61
CA THR A 175 -4.07 -1.88 22.87
C THR A 175 -4.68 -1.64 24.25
N GLY A 176 -4.90 -2.70 25.03
CA GLY A 176 -5.51 -2.63 26.35
C GLY A 176 -7.01 -2.31 26.32
N GLY A 177 -7.72 -2.78 25.28
CA GLY A 177 -9.16 -2.62 25.14
C GLY A 177 -9.60 -2.38 23.70
N SER A 178 -10.91 -2.38 23.46
CA SER A 178 -11.52 -2.21 22.14
C SER A 178 -11.53 -0.77 21.63
N GLU A 179 -11.25 0.21 22.50
CA GLU A 179 -11.26 1.62 22.10
C GLU A 179 -10.05 1.93 21.20
N GLN A 180 -10.30 2.61 20.10
CA GLN A 180 -9.27 3.01 19.16
C GLN A 180 -8.32 4.04 19.79
N LYS A 181 -7.05 3.85 19.55
CA LYS A 181 -5.96 4.75 19.94
C LYS A 181 -5.07 5.00 18.74
N ILE A 182 -4.35 6.10 18.74
CA ILE A 182 -3.40 6.40 17.66
C ILE A 182 -2.08 5.74 17.98
N TYR A 183 -1.65 4.90 17.08
CA TYR A 183 -0.35 4.23 17.07
C TYR A 183 0.47 4.68 15.87
N TYR A 184 1.76 4.45 15.90
CA TYR A 184 2.66 4.68 14.78
C TYR A 184 3.69 3.56 14.65
N MET A 185 4.23 3.43 13.46
CA MET A 185 5.39 2.61 13.12
C MET A 185 6.38 3.46 12.34
N LEU A 186 7.67 3.19 12.48
CA LEU A 186 8.73 3.82 11.71
C LEU A 186 9.23 2.85 10.64
N THR A 187 9.48 3.36 9.44
CA THR A 187 10.04 2.57 8.35
C THR A 187 10.97 3.40 7.47
N ASP A 188 11.99 2.79 6.89
CA ASP A 188 12.80 3.35 5.81
C ASP A 188 12.43 2.79 4.43
N ASN A 189 11.49 1.81 4.38
CA ASN A 189 10.93 1.28 3.14
C ASN A 189 9.41 1.08 3.31
N LEU A 190 8.64 1.94 2.67
CA LEU A 190 7.17 1.97 2.80
C LEU A 190 6.50 0.69 2.28
N MET A 191 7.10 0.01 1.31
CA MET A 191 6.49 -1.12 0.60
C MET A 191 6.88 -2.49 1.17
N ASP A 192 7.75 -2.54 2.19
CA ASP A 192 8.25 -3.78 2.76
C ASP A 192 7.98 -3.86 4.27
N VAL A 193 7.09 -4.77 4.67
CA VAL A 193 6.69 -4.96 6.07
C VAL A 193 7.86 -5.28 7.00
N THR A 194 8.93 -5.88 6.50
CA THR A 194 10.11 -6.24 7.30
C THR A 194 10.92 -5.04 7.75
N HIS A 195 10.69 -3.88 7.16
CA HIS A 195 11.33 -2.62 7.50
C HIS A 195 10.56 -1.79 8.56
N TYR A 196 9.35 -2.23 8.92
CA TYR A 196 8.53 -1.52 9.90
C TYR A 196 8.94 -1.86 11.33
N SER A 197 9.03 -0.84 12.18
CA SER A 197 9.15 -1.04 13.63
C SER A 197 7.85 -1.63 14.21
N ALA A 198 7.96 -2.23 15.40
CA ALA A 198 6.77 -2.56 16.18
C ALA A 198 5.89 -1.32 16.42
N PRO A 199 4.54 -1.48 16.47
CA PRO A 199 3.63 -0.39 16.76
C PRO A 199 3.88 0.23 18.12
N GLN A 200 3.92 1.57 18.17
CA GLN A 200 4.10 2.34 19.39
C GLN A 200 2.92 3.27 19.60
N LEU A 201 2.50 3.44 20.85
CA LEU A 201 1.42 4.35 21.19
C LEU A 201 1.85 5.80 20.94
N LEU A 202 1.11 6.51 20.09
CA LEU A 202 1.30 7.94 19.83
C LEU A 202 0.38 8.79 20.70
N TYR A 203 -0.92 8.45 20.72
CA TYR A 203 -1.92 9.18 21.48
C TYR A 203 -3.05 8.27 21.97
N LYS A 204 -3.51 8.52 23.16
CA LYS A 204 -4.77 8.02 23.72
C LYS A 204 -5.57 9.18 24.32
N ASN A 205 -6.88 9.15 24.13
CA ASN A 205 -7.75 10.12 24.79
C ASN A 205 -7.65 9.96 26.32
N PRO A 206 -7.39 11.05 27.08
CA PRO A 206 -7.32 10.99 28.54
C PRO A 206 -8.60 10.47 29.21
N ASN A 207 -9.75 10.69 28.59
CA ASN A 207 -11.05 10.22 29.08
C ASN A 207 -11.35 8.76 28.73
N GLY A 208 -10.49 8.10 27.94
CA GLY A 208 -10.69 6.74 27.49
C GLY A 208 -11.58 6.59 26.25
N ASP A 209 -12.06 7.69 25.67
CA ASP A 209 -12.83 7.66 24.43
C ASP A 209 -11.97 7.24 23.23
N ALA A 210 -12.63 6.76 22.18
CA ALA A 210 -11.98 6.40 20.92
C ALA A 210 -11.29 7.62 20.27
N SER A 211 -10.12 7.37 19.67
CA SER A 211 -9.38 8.33 18.86
C SER A 211 -9.15 7.72 17.48
N ILE A 212 -9.70 8.38 16.47
CA ILE A 212 -9.58 7.95 15.06
C ILE A 212 -9.18 9.14 14.18
N ASP A 213 -8.77 8.86 12.94
CA ASP A 213 -8.58 9.86 11.87
C ASP A 213 -7.61 10.99 12.27
N ALA A 214 -6.49 10.63 12.91
CA ALA A 214 -5.49 11.61 13.31
C ALA A 214 -4.85 12.28 12.09
N ASP A 215 -4.61 13.58 12.19
CA ASP A 215 -3.81 14.36 11.26
C ASP A 215 -2.70 15.08 12.02
N ILE A 216 -1.46 15.01 11.48
CA ILE A 216 -0.29 15.62 12.08
C ILE A 216 0.25 16.67 11.11
N MET A 217 0.32 17.90 11.57
CA MET A 217 0.87 19.01 10.81
C MET A 217 2.20 19.46 11.39
N TYR A 218 3.13 19.78 10.50
CA TYR A 218 4.40 20.40 10.90
C TYR A 218 4.14 21.88 11.24
N ASP A 219 4.47 22.26 12.45
CA ASP A 219 4.48 23.67 12.85
C ASP A 219 5.87 24.26 12.67
N SER A 220 6.04 25.07 11.63
CA SER A 220 7.31 25.76 11.34
C SER A 220 7.63 26.91 12.30
N ALA A 221 6.73 27.25 13.23
CA ALA A 221 6.92 28.34 14.17
C ALA A 221 7.58 27.91 15.48
N ASN A 222 7.76 26.60 15.73
CA ASN A 222 8.40 26.04 16.93
C ASN A 222 9.63 25.22 16.57
#